data_be45520a63e28b8041394ab378448c44
#
_entry.id   be45520a63e28b8041394ab378448c44
#
_cell.length_a   1.000
_cell.length_b   1.000
_cell.length_c   1.000
_cell.angle_alpha   90.00
_cell.angle_beta   90.00
_cell.angle_gamma   90.00
#
_symmetry.space_group_name_H-M   'P 1'
#
loop_
_entity.id
_entity.type
_entity.pdbx_description
1 polymer ?
#
loop_
_entity_poly.entity_id
_entity_poly.type
_entity_poly.pdbx_seq_one_letter_code
_entity_poly.pdbx_strand_id
1 'polypeptide(L)'
;MGAVGVLTWAAAHGHGLASFIHNPAAATSSYLSNVTAGQLAWDLLDFALTFIPGSVFGAGAHTIARTTARDMAASRTALRQGGEKAAQATEQATARTQAQRVAESQAAHTRASTTARPLNAQKQYKNKKVASDHERTLSGWSSDRPIGFQSPNDQEVLRVTDEMGYPRRSTGCRDHGVKGRALASHAEHQEALIVHESRIGVSGRLCNDCPGWFRSYSQHSGKTWYVTDPDGTWVFRPDGSIKMPNGLEVPPNSPIPGKYWN
;
A
#
# COMPACT_ATOMS: atom_id res chain seq x y z
N MET A 1 16.92 -44.37 17.65
CA MET A 1 17.97 -43.40 18.11
C MET A 1 18.03 -42.09 17.33
N GLY A 2 17.14 -41.84 16.38
CA GLY A 2 17.23 -40.62 15.57
C GLY A 2 16.78 -39.28 16.22
N ALA A 3 15.74 -39.32 17.02
CA ALA A 3 15.14 -38.06 17.52
C ALA A 3 15.95 -37.34 18.62
N VAL A 4 16.59 -38.08 19.50
CA VAL A 4 17.39 -37.53 20.62
C VAL A 4 18.66 -36.84 20.10
N GLY A 5 19.29 -37.41 19.05
CA GLY A 5 20.48 -36.84 18.46
C GLY A 5 20.23 -35.50 17.76
N VAL A 6 19.12 -35.35 17.04
CA VAL A 6 18.71 -34.11 16.37
C VAL A 6 18.39 -33.03 17.39
N LEU A 7 17.77 -33.37 18.50
CA LEU A 7 17.42 -32.44 19.58
C LEU A 7 18.67 -31.90 20.32
N THR A 8 19.68 -32.77 20.59
CA THR A 8 20.94 -32.35 21.20
C THR A 8 21.77 -31.44 20.31
N TRP A 9 21.81 -31.75 19.01
CA TRP A 9 22.48 -30.91 18.03
C TRP A 9 21.83 -29.52 17.90
N ALA A 10 20.49 -29.45 17.78
CA ALA A 10 19.75 -28.20 17.70
C ALA A 10 19.94 -27.32 18.94
N ALA A 11 20.04 -27.92 20.12
CA ALA A 11 20.31 -27.19 21.35
C ALA A 11 21.74 -26.62 21.41
N ALA A 12 22.73 -27.35 20.90
CA ALA A 12 24.12 -26.91 20.84
C ALA A 12 24.35 -25.72 19.91
N HIS A 13 23.52 -25.59 18.87
CA HIS A 13 23.64 -24.52 17.85
C HIS A 13 22.67 -23.33 18.07
N GLY A 14 22.21 -23.12 19.32
CA GLY A 14 21.48 -21.92 19.73
C GLY A 14 20.00 -21.88 19.30
N HIS A 15 19.48 -22.95 18.72
CA HIS A 15 18.05 -23.05 18.47
C HIS A 15 17.35 -23.53 19.73
N GLY A 16 16.56 -22.70 20.36
CA GLY A 16 15.87 -23.04 21.59
C GLY A 16 15.06 -24.34 21.41
N LEU A 17 15.36 -25.33 22.25
CA LEU A 17 14.72 -26.65 22.26
C LEU A 17 13.20 -26.57 22.25
N ALA A 18 12.65 -25.56 22.94
CA ALA A 18 11.22 -25.27 23.00
C ALA A 18 10.63 -24.92 21.62
N SER A 19 11.31 -24.11 20.81
CA SER A 19 10.84 -23.72 19.47
C SER A 19 10.80 -24.91 18.52
N PHE A 20 11.79 -25.82 18.65
CA PHE A 20 11.85 -27.01 17.81
C PHE A 20 10.78 -28.05 18.17
N ILE A 21 10.49 -28.20 19.46
CA ILE A 21 9.45 -29.14 19.93
C ILE A 21 8.05 -28.65 19.57
N HIS A 22 7.77 -27.35 19.68
CA HIS A 22 6.45 -26.78 19.44
C HIS A 22 6.14 -26.52 17.96
N ASN A 23 7.15 -26.19 17.15
CA ASN A 23 6.96 -25.98 15.72
C ASN A 23 8.22 -26.28 14.91
N PRO A 24 8.50 -27.58 14.67
CA PRO A 24 9.74 -28.01 14.00
C PRO A 24 9.87 -27.46 12.58
N ALA A 25 8.76 -27.28 11.87
CA ALA A 25 8.78 -26.75 10.50
C ALA A 25 9.20 -25.26 10.47
N ALA A 26 8.68 -24.44 11.39
CA ALA A 26 9.05 -23.02 11.49
C ALA A 26 10.49 -22.83 11.97
N ALA A 27 10.94 -23.63 12.95
CA ALA A 27 12.32 -23.59 13.45
C ALA A 27 13.33 -24.00 12.36
N THR A 28 13.02 -25.02 11.59
CA THR A 28 13.85 -25.48 10.47
C THR A 28 13.87 -24.42 9.35
N SER A 29 12.74 -23.82 9.02
CA SER A 29 12.65 -22.76 8.01
C SER A 29 13.45 -21.51 8.44
N SER A 30 13.35 -21.11 9.70
CA SER A 30 14.12 -19.97 10.25
C SER A 30 15.63 -20.25 10.23
N TYR A 31 16.06 -21.44 10.57
CA TYR A 31 17.47 -21.83 10.47
C TYR A 31 17.97 -21.77 9.04
N LEU A 32 17.26 -22.42 8.11
CA LEU A 32 17.65 -22.47 6.69
C LEU A 32 17.64 -21.11 6.00
N SER A 33 16.84 -20.16 6.46
CA SER A 33 16.81 -18.80 5.91
C SER A 33 17.98 -17.92 6.36
N ASN A 34 18.60 -18.25 7.50
CA ASN A 34 19.65 -17.43 8.11
C ASN A 34 21.07 -18.05 8.02
N VAL A 35 21.16 -19.32 7.63
CA VAL A 35 22.44 -20.03 7.57
C VAL A 35 23.11 -19.85 6.21
N THR A 36 24.40 -19.56 6.18
CA THR A 36 25.19 -19.53 4.94
C THR A 36 25.49 -20.95 4.45
N ALA A 37 25.73 -21.09 3.13
CA ALA A 37 26.08 -22.38 2.54
C ALA A 37 27.31 -23.01 3.19
N GLY A 38 28.28 -22.22 3.63
CA GLY A 38 29.47 -22.66 4.34
C GLY A 38 29.14 -23.17 5.76
N GLN A 39 28.32 -22.43 6.51
CA GLN A 39 27.88 -22.86 7.85
C GLN A 39 27.08 -24.17 7.76
N LEU A 40 26.15 -24.29 6.82
CA LEU A 40 25.36 -25.49 6.65
C LEU A 40 26.25 -26.71 6.34
N ALA A 41 27.29 -26.53 5.53
CA ALA A 41 28.24 -27.59 5.22
C ALA A 41 29.05 -28.02 6.46
N TRP A 42 29.49 -27.08 7.30
CA TRP A 42 30.18 -27.36 8.55
C TRP A 42 29.27 -28.01 9.58
N ASP A 43 28.06 -27.52 9.75
CA ASP A 43 27.08 -28.07 10.69
C ASP A 43 26.67 -29.51 10.32
N LEU A 44 26.61 -29.84 9.02
CA LEU A 44 26.36 -31.17 8.53
C LEU A 44 27.57 -32.09 8.70
N LEU A 45 28.79 -31.56 8.53
CA LEU A 45 30.03 -32.32 8.78
C LEU A 45 30.14 -32.61 10.26
N ASP A 46 29.89 -31.66 11.13
CA ASP A 46 29.91 -31.81 12.59
C ASP A 46 28.86 -32.82 13.06
N PHE A 47 27.65 -32.73 12.53
CA PHE A 47 26.59 -33.72 12.75
C PHE A 47 27.04 -35.14 12.33
N ALA A 48 27.62 -35.29 11.14
CA ALA A 48 28.11 -36.58 10.66
C ALA A 48 29.22 -37.14 11.53
N LEU A 49 30.15 -36.29 11.98
CA LEU A 49 31.26 -36.69 12.87
C LEU A 49 30.79 -37.06 14.27
N THR A 50 29.74 -36.41 14.77
CA THR A 50 29.19 -36.68 16.12
C THR A 50 28.44 -38.01 16.20
N PHE A 51 27.87 -38.50 15.09
CA PHE A 51 27.02 -39.70 15.09
C PHE A 51 27.67 -40.92 14.47
N ILE A 52 28.94 -40.87 14.02
CA ILE A 52 29.67 -42.05 13.53
C ILE A 52 30.70 -42.46 14.60
N PRO A 53 30.37 -43.40 15.49
CA PRO A 53 31.35 -43.94 16.42
C PRO A 53 32.35 -44.83 15.61
N GLY A 54 33.59 -44.38 15.58
CA GLY A 54 34.76 -45.19 15.28
C GLY A 54 34.71 -46.12 14.09
N SER A 55 35.48 -45.76 13.09
CA SER A 55 35.99 -46.67 12.03
C SER A 55 35.06 -47.02 10.87
N VAL A 56 35.64 -46.85 9.76
CA VAL A 56 35.43 -47.27 8.37
C VAL A 56 35.06 -46.11 7.45
N PHE A 57 36.03 -45.28 7.18
CA PHE A 57 36.04 -44.49 5.95
C PHE A 57 36.24 -45.43 4.76
N GLY A 58 35.15 -46.12 4.34
CA GLY A 58 35.09 -46.91 3.16
C GLY A 58 33.96 -46.42 2.25
N ALA A 59 33.91 -46.89 1.03
CA ALA A 59 33.08 -46.49 -0.11
C ALA A 59 31.61 -46.06 0.19
N GLY A 60 31.07 -46.42 1.38
CA GLY A 60 29.72 -46.01 1.83
C GLY A 60 29.57 -44.52 2.18
N ALA A 61 30.63 -43.89 2.67
CA ALA A 61 30.58 -42.47 3.05
C ALA A 61 30.39 -41.55 1.83
N HIS A 62 30.98 -41.91 0.70
CA HIS A 62 30.82 -41.17 -0.56
C HIS A 62 29.40 -41.27 -1.13
N THR A 63 28.72 -42.37 -0.92
CA THR A 63 27.34 -42.57 -1.40
C THR A 63 26.36 -41.80 -0.55
N ILE A 64 26.53 -41.81 0.77
CA ILE A 64 25.69 -41.02 1.70
C ILE A 64 25.88 -39.51 1.45
N ALA A 65 27.11 -39.04 1.30
CA ALA A 65 27.38 -37.62 1.01
C ALA A 65 26.79 -37.18 -0.33
N ARG A 66 26.79 -38.03 -1.36
CA ARG A 66 26.17 -37.69 -2.66
C ARG A 66 24.65 -37.70 -2.64
N THR A 67 24.00 -38.61 -1.93
CA THR A 67 22.55 -38.66 -1.79
C THR A 67 22.08 -37.45 -0.96
N THR A 68 22.71 -37.16 0.16
CA THR A 68 22.40 -36.00 1.00
C THR A 68 22.59 -34.70 0.23
N ALA A 69 23.65 -34.53 -0.56
CA ALA A 69 23.86 -33.35 -1.39
C ALA A 69 22.79 -33.19 -2.48
N ARG A 70 22.34 -34.28 -3.11
CA ARG A 70 21.24 -34.26 -4.10
C ARG A 70 19.90 -33.91 -3.46
N ASP A 71 19.59 -34.47 -2.31
CA ASP A 71 18.36 -34.21 -1.58
C ASP A 71 18.30 -32.77 -1.05
N MET A 72 19.43 -32.22 -0.61
CA MET A 72 19.54 -30.82 -0.25
C MET A 72 19.41 -29.89 -1.45
N ALA A 73 19.98 -30.23 -2.60
CA ALA A 73 19.80 -29.45 -3.82
C ALA A 73 18.34 -29.46 -4.29
N ALA A 74 17.67 -30.61 -4.23
CA ALA A 74 16.25 -30.74 -4.53
C ALA A 74 15.39 -29.94 -3.55
N SER A 75 15.69 -29.98 -2.25
CA SER A 75 14.97 -29.22 -1.23
C SER A 75 15.17 -27.71 -1.41
N ARG A 76 16.37 -27.25 -1.74
CA ARG A 76 16.64 -25.83 -2.07
C ARG A 76 15.84 -25.36 -3.29
N THR A 77 15.79 -26.20 -4.33
CA THR A 77 15.01 -25.89 -5.53
C THR A 77 13.53 -25.81 -5.22
N ALA A 78 12.99 -26.74 -4.43
CA ALA A 78 11.60 -26.74 -4.01
C ALA A 78 11.24 -25.50 -3.15
N LEU A 79 12.12 -25.13 -2.20
CA LEU A 79 11.95 -23.92 -1.36
C LEU A 79 11.99 -22.64 -2.21
N ARG A 80 12.93 -22.55 -3.15
CA ARG A 80 13.01 -21.40 -4.07
C ARG A 80 11.75 -21.29 -4.94
N GLN A 81 11.33 -22.39 -5.55
CA GLN A 81 10.10 -22.42 -6.35
C GLN A 81 8.85 -22.11 -5.53
N GLY A 82 8.77 -22.59 -4.29
CA GLY A 82 7.72 -22.26 -3.35
C GLY A 82 7.69 -20.76 -3.01
N GLY A 83 8.86 -20.18 -2.75
CA GLY A 83 9.02 -18.75 -2.50
C GLY A 83 8.64 -17.88 -3.70
N GLU A 84 9.08 -18.26 -4.90
CA GLU A 84 8.72 -17.57 -6.14
C GLU A 84 7.21 -17.61 -6.42
N LYS A 85 6.57 -18.77 -6.23
CA LYS A 85 5.11 -18.91 -6.36
C LYS A 85 4.33 -18.08 -5.33
N ALA A 86 4.80 -18.05 -4.08
CA ALA A 86 4.19 -17.23 -3.04
C ALA A 86 4.32 -15.73 -3.35
N ALA A 87 5.49 -15.29 -3.81
CA ALA A 87 5.71 -13.91 -4.23
C ALA A 87 4.81 -13.52 -5.41
N GLN A 88 4.73 -14.38 -6.43
CA GLN A 88 3.82 -14.17 -7.57
C GLN A 88 2.36 -14.11 -7.16
N ALA A 89 1.90 -14.98 -6.26
CA ALA A 89 0.53 -14.95 -5.75
C ALA A 89 0.23 -13.66 -4.99
N THR A 90 1.18 -13.18 -4.19
CA THR A 90 1.04 -11.90 -3.45
C THR A 90 0.99 -10.72 -4.42
N GLU A 91 1.84 -10.69 -5.43
CA GLU A 91 1.84 -9.65 -6.46
C GLU A 91 0.52 -9.63 -7.24
N GLN A 92 0.02 -10.79 -7.65
CA GLN A 92 -1.27 -10.91 -8.34
C GLN A 92 -2.44 -10.46 -7.46
N ALA A 93 -2.44 -10.82 -6.17
CA ALA A 93 -3.46 -10.36 -5.23
C ALA A 93 -3.43 -8.84 -5.06
N THR A 94 -2.23 -8.25 -4.94
CA THR A 94 -2.05 -6.80 -4.86
C THR A 94 -2.53 -6.10 -6.12
N ALA A 95 -2.17 -6.62 -7.30
CA ALA A 95 -2.61 -6.05 -8.58
C ALA A 95 -4.13 -6.11 -8.74
N ARG A 96 -4.78 -7.21 -8.34
CA ARG A 96 -6.25 -7.34 -8.35
C ARG A 96 -6.90 -6.32 -7.42
N THR A 97 -6.36 -6.14 -6.21
CA THR A 97 -6.87 -5.14 -5.26
C THR A 97 -6.75 -3.72 -5.82
N GLN A 98 -5.64 -3.38 -6.44
CA GLN A 98 -5.46 -2.07 -7.08
C GLN A 98 -6.43 -1.87 -8.24
N ALA A 99 -6.59 -2.85 -9.13
CA ALA A 99 -7.54 -2.79 -10.24
C ALA A 99 -8.99 -2.59 -9.74
N GLN A 100 -9.36 -3.29 -8.68
CA GLN A 100 -10.67 -3.12 -8.04
C GLN A 100 -10.86 -1.70 -7.51
N ARG A 101 -9.88 -1.13 -6.80
CA ARG A 101 -9.94 0.23 -6.27
C ARG A 101 -10.05 1.29 -7.37
N VAL A 102 -9.35 1.09 -8.47
CA VAL A 102 -9.47 1.94 -9.67
C VAL A 102 -10.89 1.87 -10.24
N ALA A 103 -11.44 0.67 -10.43
CA ALA A 103 -12.80 0.49 -10.95
C ALA A 103 -13.86 1.12 -10.04
N GLU A 104 -13.73 0.98 -8.73
CA GLU A 104 -14.63 1.59 -7.75
C GLU A 104 -14.56 3.13 -7.78
N SER A 105 -13.36 3.71 -7.90
CA SER A 105 -13.15 5.15 -8.05
C SER A 105 -13.74 5.67 -9.37
N GLN A 106 -13.63 4.92 -10.45
CA GLN A 106 -14.27 5.24 -11.75
C GLN A 106 -15.80 5.19 -11.65
N ALA A 107 -16.35 4.21 -10.95
CA ALA A 107 -17.78 4.15 -10.68
C ALA A 107 -18.26 5.36 -9.84
N ALA A 108 -17.48 5.78 -8.86
CA ALA A 108 -17.74 6.98 -8.08
C ALA A 108 -17.73 8.25 -8.97
N HIS A 109 -16.75 8.37 -9.89
CA HIS A 109 -16.71 9.44 -10.88
C HIS A 109 -17.96 9.45 -11.77
N THR A 110 -18.40 8.29 -12.24
CA THR A 110 -19.62 8.18 -13.04
C THR A 110 -20.83 8.68 -12.23
N ARG A 111 -20.98 8.26 -10.99
CA ARG A 111 -22.04 8.74 -10.09
C ARG A 111 -21.98 10.27 -9.90
N ALA A 112 -20.80 10.81 -9.61
CA ALA A 112 -20.61 12.25 -9.45
C ALA A 112 -20.93 13.04 -10.72
N SER A 113 -20.58 12.50 -11.89
CA SER A 113 -20.79 13.15 -13.18
C SER A 113 -22.26 13.10 -13.62
N THR A 114 -22.98 12.03 -13.33
CA THR A 114 -24.41 11.86 -13.67
C THR A 114 -25.34 12.51 -12.65
N THR A 115 -24.86 12.80 -11.45
CA THR A 115 -25.66 13.54 -10.45
C THR A 115 -25.98 14.93 -10.99
N ALA A 116 -27.26 15.25 -11.07
CA ALA A 116 -27.73 16.57 -11.46
C ALA A 116 -27.11 17.63 -10.55
N ARG A 117 -26.50 18.65 -11.13
CA ARG A 117 -25.98 19.77 -10.36
C ARG A 117 -27.16 20.53 -9.80
N PRO A 118 -27.30 20.63 -8.48
CA PRO A 118 -28.39 21.39 -7.90
C PRO A 118 -28.23 22.84 -8.30
N LEU A 119 -29.29 23.39 -8.85
CA LEU A 119 -29.39 24.82 -9.16
C LEU A 119 -30.14 25.49 -8.01
N ASN A 120 -29.51 26.46 -7.35
CA ASN A 120 -30.26 27.40 -6.53
C ASN A 120 -30.93 28.46 -7.40
N ALA A 121 -31.80 29.24 -6.81
CA ALA A 121 -32.53 30.32 -7.50
C ALA A 121 -31.57 31.30 -8.23
N GLN A 122 -30.36 31.49 -7.72
CA GLN A 122 -29.33 32.39 -8.27
C GLN A 122 -28.36 31.64 -9.22
N LYS A 123 -28.56 30.35 -9.52
CA LYS A 123 -27.67 29.52 -10.36
C LYS A 123 -26.21 29.47 -9.82
N GLN A 124 -26.01 29.66 -8.54
CA GLN A 124 -24.68 29.75 -7.92
C GLN A 124 -23.88 28.43 -7.99
N TYR A 125 -24.58 27.30 -8.13
CA TYR A 125 -23.93 25.99 -8.13
C TYR A 125 -23.52 25.50 -9.53
N LYS A 126 -23.73 26.29 -10.58
CA LYS A 126 -23.53 25.87 -11.97
C LYS A 126 -22.12 25.31 -12.25
N ASN A 127 -21.10 25.86 -11.60
CA ASN A 127 -19.70 25.49 -11.85
C ASN A 127 -19.08 24.71 -10.68
N LYS A 128 -19.87 24.31 -9.67
CA LYS A 128 -19.33 23.57 -8.53
C LYS A 128 -19.08 22.11 -8.88
N LYS A 129 -17.95 21.60 -8.42
CA LYS A 129 -17.62 20.17 -8.52
C LYS A 129 -18.40 19.38 -7.49
N VAL A 130 -18.70 18.14 -7.82
CA VAL A 130 -19.31 17.19 -6.88
C VAL A 130 -18.35 16.02 -6.75
N ALA A 131 -17.97 15.67 -5.54
CA ALA A 131 -17.23 14.43 -5.25
C ALA A 131 -18.19 13.40 -4.67
N SER A 132 -17.99 12.13 -4.98
CA SER A 132 -18.85 11.05 -4.53
C SER A 132 -18.11 9.73 -4.49
N ASP A 133 -18.21 9.04 -3.35
CA ASP A 133 -18.08 7.60 -3.25
C ASP A 133 -19.46 7.02 -2.87
N HIS A 134 -19.80 6.94 -1.62
CA HIS A 134 -21.17 6.64 -1.15
C HIS A 134 -21.90 7.90 -0.70
N GLU A 135 -21.16 8.91 -0.29
CA GLU A 135 -21.61 10.21 0.10
C GLU A 135 -21.51 11.20 -1.06
N ARG A 136 -22.03 12.41 -0.87
CA ARG A 136 -21.95 13.47 -1.87
C ARG A 136 -21.60 14.79 -1.20
N THR A 137 -20.52 15.37 -1.66
CA THR A 137 -20.15 16.73 -1.27
C THR A 137 -20.26 17.68 -2.46
N LEU A 138 -20.42 18.96 -2.13
CA LEU A 138 -20.50 20.03 -3.09
C LEU A 138 -19.46 21.09 -2.74
N SER A 139 -18.74 21.62 -3.73
CA SER A 139 -17.76 22.68 -3.48
C SER A 139 -18.41 23.93 -2.84
N GLY A 140 -17.69 24.54 -1.94
CA GLY A 140 -18.10 25.73 -1.19
C GLY A 140 -18.35 25.42 0.28
N TRP A 141 -18.58 26.46 1.06
CA TRP A 141 -18.77 26.44 2.51
C TRP A 141 -20.16 26.91 2.96
N SER A 142 -21.10 27.11 2.03
CA SER A 142 -22.48 27.45 2.37
C SER A 142 -23.13 26.29 3.11
N SER A 143 -23.81 26.57 4.21
CA SER A 143 -24.62 25.58 4.93
C SER A 143 -25.90 25.22 4.18
N ASP A 144 -26.33 26.06 3.26
CA ASP A 144 -27.47 25.76 2.38
C ASP A 144 -27.05 24.73 1.33
N ARG A 145 -27.30 23.47 1.64
CA ARG A 145 -27.00 22.31 0.79
C ARG A 145 -28.29 21.67 0.30
N PRO A 146 -28.30 21.25 -0.98
CA PRO A 146 -29.41 20.47 -1.50
C PRO A 146 -29.55 19.14 -0.77
N ILE A 147 -30.74 18.59 -0.73
CA ILE A 147 -31.03 17.28 -0.15
C ILE A 147 -30.11 16.22 -0.80
N GLY A 148 -29.50 15.38 0.02
CA GLY A 148 -28.59 14.31 -0.39
C GLY A 148 -27.12 14.75 -0.54
N PHE A 149 -26.80 16.00 -0.19
CA PHE A 149 -25.42 16.46 -0.07
C PHE A 149 -25.05 16.68 1.40
N GLN A 150 -23.82 16.32 1.72
CA GLN A 150 -23.26 16.50 3.06
C GLN A 150 -23.07 17.99 3.40
N SER A 151 -23.16 18.31 4.67
CA SER A 151 -22.81 19.62 5.18
C SER A 151 -21.35 19.97 4.86
N PRO A 152 -21.03 21.26 4.63
CA PRO A 152 -19.66 21.64 4.38
C PRO A 152 -18.78 21.40 5.61
N ASN A 153 -17.57 20.91 5.38
CA ASN A 153 -16.57 20.65 6.42
C ASN A 153 -15.21 21.33 6.11
N ASP A 154 -15.26 22.49 5.42
CA ASP A 154 -14.08 23.25 5.01
C ASP A 154 -13.17 23.63 6.20
N GLN A 155 -13.72 23.84 7.39
CA GLN A 155 -12.95 24.10 8.61
C GLN A 155 -12.12 22.88 9.03
N GLU A 156 -12.70 21.70 8.90
CA GLU A 156 -12.00 20.44 9.19
C GLU A 156 -10.91 20.17 8.15
N VAL A 157 -11.17 20.46 6.87
CA VAL A 157 -10.15 20.40 5.81
C VAL A 157 -9.00 21.34 6.11
N LEU A 158 -9.26 22.57 6.58
CA LEU A 158 -8.21 23.51 6.99
C LEU A 158 -7.39 22.97 8.16
N ARG A 159 -8.04 22.40 9.18
CA ARG A 159 -7.36 21.79 10.33
C ARG A 159 -6.42 20.68 9.88
N VAL A 160 -6.92 19.72 9.10
CA VAL A 160 -6.11 18.62 8.58
C VAL A 160 -4.99 19.11 7.66
N THR A 161 -5.24 20.16 6.87
CA THR A 161 -4.23 20.81 6.02
C THR A 161 -3.05 21.33 6.84
N ASP A 162 -3.32 21.94 8.00
CA ASP A 162 -2.27 22.40 8.92
C ASP A 162 -1.53 21.22 9.57
N GLU A 163 -2.26 20.19 10.02
CA GLU A 163 -1.67 18.99 10.63
C GLU A 163 -0.71 18.26 9.69
N MET A 164 -1.03 18.23 8.39
CA MET A 164 -0.13 17.69 7.36
C MET A 164 1.08 18.59 7.08
N GLY A 165 1.11 19.82 7.59
CA GLY A 165 2.08 20.84 7.21
C GLY A 165 1.96 21.28 5.74
N TYR A 166 0.81 21.04 5.10
CA TYR A 166 0.59 21.48 3.73
C TYR A 166 0.28 22.99 3.70
N PRO A 167 0.96 23.76 2.83
CA PRO A 167 0.83 25.22 2.86
C PRO A 167 -0.58 25.66 2.44
N ARG A 168 -1.26 26.43 3.27
CA ARG A 168 -2.51 27.10 2.89
C ARG A 168 -2.21 28.15 1.83
N ARG A 169 -2.59 27.88 0.59
CA ARG A 169 -2.46 28.83 -0.52
C ARG A 169 -3.65 29.80 -0.50
N SER A 170 -3.34 31.10 -0.49
CA SER A 170 -4.40 32.10 -0.59
C SER A 170 -4.88 32.23 -2.03
N THR A 171 -6.19 32.36 -2.18
CA THR A 171 -6.85 32.71 -3.43
C THR A 171 -7.41 34.12 -3.42
N GLY A 172 -6.91 34.95 -2.50
CA GLY A 172 -7.32 36.35 -2.35
C GLY A 172 -8.75 36.50 -1.85
N CYS A 173 -9.54 37.35 -2.49
CA CYS A 173 -10.91 37.62 -2.08
C CYS A 173 -11.83 36.38 -2.02
N ARG A 174 -11.49 35.31 -2.74
CA ARG A 174 -12.24 34.05 -2.70
C ARG A 174 -12.13 33.31 -1.37
N ASP A 175 -11.15 33.64 -0.56
CA ASP A 175 -10.98 33.05 0.78
C ASP A 175 -11.90 33.67 1.85
N HIS A 176 -12.56 34.77 1.54
CA HIS A 176 -13.46 35.48 2.45
C HIS A 176 -12.85 35.74 3.85
N GLY A 177 -11.59 36.17 3.87
CA GLY A 177 -10.86 36.47 5.11
C GLY A 177 -10.20 35.30 5.82
N VAL A 178 -10.45 34.06 5.40
CA VAL A 178 -9.83 32.86 5.97
C VAL A 178 -8.89 32.25 4.96
N LYS A 179 -7.58 32.47 5.10
CA LYS A 179 -6.54 31.99 4.17
C LYS A 179 -6.70 30.50 3.84
N GLY A 180 -6.79 30.20 2.55
CA GLY A 180 -6.89 28.83 2.02
C GLY A 180 -8.30 28.24 2.05
N ARG A 181 -9.30 28.97 2.53
CA ARG A 181 -10.68 28.49 2.65
C ARG A 181 -11.29 28.09 1.31
N ALA A 182 -11.01 28.85 0.26
CA ALA A 182 -11.53 28.54 -1.06
C ALA A 182 -11.06 27.19 -1.57
N LEU A 183 -9.79 26.81 -1.34
CA LEU A 183 -9.23 25.51 -1.70
C LEU A 183 -9.74 24.41 -0.75
N ALA A 184 -9.79 24.67 0.54
CA ALA A 184 -10.34 23.74 1.53
C ALA A 184 -11.81 23.39 1.26
N SER A 185 -12.56 24.30 0.64
CA SER A 185 -13.95 24.09 0.29
C SER A 185 -14.17 23.30 -1.01
N HIS A 186 -13.13 22.78 -1.62
CA HIS A 186 -13.29 21.91 -2.78
C HIS A 186 -13.98 20.60 -2.38
N ALA A 187 -14.93 20.14 -3.21
CA ALA A 187 -15.73 18.95 -2.91
C ALA A 187 -14.86 17.72 -2.64
N GLU A 188 -13.80 17.54 -3.43
CA GLU A 188 -12.88 16.42 -3.29
C GLU A 188 -12.12 16.40 -1.97
N HIS A 189 -11.73 17.56 -1.43
CA HIS A 189 -11.09 17.64 -0.11
C HIS A 189 -12.09 17.34 1.01
N GLN A 190 -13.30 17.90 0.91
CA GLN A 190 -14.38 17.66 1.85
C GLN A 190 -14.79 16.19 1.88
N GLU A 191 -14.93 15.56 0.70
CA GLU A 191 -15.29 14.14 0.57
C GLU A 191 -14.21 13.24 1.20
N ALA A 192 -12.94 13.54 0.95
CA ALA A 192 -11.82 12.74 1.46
C ALA A 192 -11.79 12.60 2.98
N LEU A 193 -12.38 13.55 3.73
CA LEU A 193 -12.44 13.52 5.19
C LEU A 193 -13.63 12.74 5.75
N ILE A 194 -14.67 12.50 4.96
CA ILE A 194 -15.90 11.83 5.41
C ILE A 194 -16.02 10.39 4.92
N VAL A 195 -15.35 10.03 3.83
CA VAL A 195 -15.39 8.66 3.33
C VAL A 195 -14.49 7.73 4.12
N HIS A 196 -14.97 6.54 4.39
CA HIS A 196 -14.20 5.52 5.10
C HIS A 196 -13.13 4.87 4.22
N GLU A 197 -13.39 4.81 2.92
CA GLU A 197 -12.53 4.20 1.93
C GLU A 197 -11.78 5.23 1.11
N SER A 198 -10.50 4.97 0.84
CA SER A 198 -9.60 5.90 0.18
C SER A 198 -9.80 5.94 -1.34
N ARG A 199 -11.04 6.11 -1.78
CA ARG A 199 -11.42 6.23 -3.18
C ARG A 199 -12.60 7.19 -3.36
N ILE A 200 -12.45 8.11 -4.30
CA ILE A 200 -13.49 9.09 -4.64
C ILE A 200 -13.55 9.35 -6.14
N GLY A 201 -14.69 9.84 -6.60
CA GLY A 201 -14.89 10.31 -7.97
C GLY A 201 -15.31 11.77 -7.98
N VAL A 202 -14.76 12.56 -8.89
CA VAL A 202 -14.97 13.99 -9.00
C VAL A 202 -15.57 14.32 -10.37
N SER A 203 -16.67 15.07 -10.42
CA SER A 203 -17.37 15.41 -11.67
C SER A 203 -16.63 16.41 -12.57
N GLY A 204 -15.56 17.00 -12.11
CA GLY A 204 -14.73 17.92 -12.87
C GLY A 204 -13.26 17.71 -12.58
N ARG A 205 -12.37 18.19 -13.43
CA ARG A 205 -10.93 18.05 -13.28
C ARG A 205 -10.46 18.53 -11.90
N LEU A 206 -9.48 17.84 -11.35
CA LEU A 206 -8.78 18.31 -10.17
C LEU A 206 -8.19 19.69 -10.45
N CYS A 207 -8.24 20.56 -9.45
CA CYS A 207 -7.58 21.87 -9.55
C CYS A 207 -6.07 21.73 -9.42
N ASN A 208 -5.35 22.82 -9.68
CA ASN A 208 -3.89 22.83 -9.60
C ASN A 208 -3.33 22.53 -8.19
N ASP A 209 -4.08 22.77 -7.14
CA ASP A 209 -3.66 22.51 -5.77
C ASP A 209 -3.99 21.08 -5.29
N CYS A 210 -5.08 20.52 -5.82
CA CYS A 210 -5.63 19.25 -5.33
C CYS A 210 -4.63 18.07 -5.40
N PRO A 211 -3.86 17.86 -6.47
CA PRO A 211 -2.88 16.77 -6.49
C PRO A 211 -1.81 16.90 -5.42
N GLY A 212 -1.35 18.11 -5.12
CA GLY A 212 -0.40 18.34 -4.03
C GLY A 212 -1.00 18.04 -2.66
N TRP A 213 -2.23 18.49 -2.44
CA TRP A 213 -2.96 18.21 -1.21
C TRP A 213 -3.18 16.71 -1.00
N PHE A 214 -3.65 15.98 -2.03
CA PHE A 214 -3.85 14.53 -1.93
C PHE A 214 -2.55 13.75 -1.72
N ARG A 215 -1.42 14.21 -2.28
CA ARG A 215 -0.10 13.65 -1.97
C ARG A 215 0.19 13.74 -0.47
N SER A 216 0.05 14.92 0.10
CA SER A 216 0.28 15.14 1.53
C SER A 216 -0.72 14.37 2.39
N TYR A 217 -1.98 14.33 1.98
CA TYR A 217 -3.01 13.59 2.69
C TYR A 217 -2.79 12.07 2.66
N SER A 218 -2.30 11.54 1.54
CA SER A 218 -1.90 10.14 1.43
C SER A 218 -0.76 9.79 2.40
N GLN A 219 0.26 10.65 2.47
CA GLN A 219 1.37 10.49 3.41
C GLN A 219 0.92 10.58 4.86
N HIS A 220 0.08 11.56 5.19
CA HIS A 220 -0.45 11.77 6.54
C HIS A 220 -1.36 10.63 7.00
N SER A 221 -2.28 10.19 6.14
CA SER A 221 -3.23 9.13 6.48
C SER A 221 -2.64 7.70 6.40
N GLY A 222 -1.46 7.53 5.79
CA GLY A 222 -0.85 6.23 5.54
C GLY A 222 -1.62 5.38 4.52
N LYS A 223 -2.57 5.97 3.77
CA LYS A 223 -3.45 5.26 2.83
C LYS A 223 -3.11 5.62 1.39
N THR A 224 -3.22 4.65 0.48
CA THR A 224 -3.23 4.93 -0.95
C THR A 224 -4.60 5.48 -1.34
N TRP A 225 -4.64 6.67 -1.94
CA TRP A 225 -5.86 7.32 -2.41
C TRP A 225 -6.03 7.15 -3.92
N TYR A 226 -7.26 6.81 -4.33
CA TYR A 226 -7.67 6.70 -5.72
C TYR A 226 -8.70 7.80 -6.00
N VAL A 227 -8.34 8.74 -6.86
CA VAL A 227 -9.19 9.89 -7.21
C VAL A 227 -9.40 9.89 -8.71
N THR A 228 -10.63 9.64 -9.15
CA THR A 228 -10.98 9.69 -10.58
C THR A 228 -11.66 11.00 -10.93
N ASP A 229 -11.12 11.67 -11.89
CA ASP A 229 -11.67 12.86 -12.53
C ASP A 229 -11.90 12.61 -14.05
N PRO A 230 -12.37 13.59 -14.86
CA PRO A 230 -12.56 13.40 -16.29
C PRO A 230 -11.32 12.99 -17.08
N ASP A 231 -10.12 13.23 -16.58
CA ASP A 231 -8.88 12.85 -17.26
C ASP A 231 -8.47 11.41 -16.92
N GLY A 232 -9.07 10.79 -15.88
CA GLY A 232 -8.81 9.42 -15.44
C GLY A 232 -8.50 9.32 -13.96
N THR A 233 -7.87 8.22 -13.56
CA THR A 233 -7.59 7.94 -12.15
C THR A 233 -6.18 8.34 -11.74
N TRP A 234 -6.10 9.17 -10.72
CA TRP A 234 -4.91 9.49 -9.95
C TRP A 234 -4.73 8.47 -8.83
N VAL A 235 -3.50 8.03 -8.59
CA VAL A 235 -3.17 7.18 -7.44
C VAL A 235 -2.10 7.89 -6.61
N PHE A 236 -2.45 8.28 -5.40
CA PHE A 236 -1.54 8.93 -4.44
C PHE A 236 -1.14 7.90 -3.39
N ARG A 237 0.17 7.64 -3.23
CA ARG A 237 0.67 6.62 -2.32
C ARG A 237 1.26 7.22 -1.03
N PRO A 238 1.27 6.47 0.08
CA PRO A 238 1.80 6.93 1.35
C PRO A 238 3.28 7.32 1.33
N ASP A 239 4.05 6.77 0.39
CA ASP A 239 5.46 7.16 0.16
C ASP A 239 5.62 8.51 -0.53
N GLY A 240 4.51 9.14 -0.95
CA GLY A 240 4.48 10.39 -1.68
C GLY A 240 4.67 10.25 -3.19
N SER A 241 4.73 9.04 -3.71
CA SER A 241 4.68 8.82 -5.16
C SER A 241 3.26 8.98 -5.70
N ILE A 242 3.15 9.38 -6.97
CA ILE A 242 1.85 9.57 -7.63
C ILE A 242 1.87 8.85 -8.98
N LYS A 243 0.80 8.10 -9.28
CA LYS A 243 0.51 7.71 -10.65
C LYS A 243 -0.56 8.62 -11.22
N MET A 244 -0.23 9.30 -12.30
CA MET A 244 -1.13 10.24 -12.99
C MET A 244 -2.09 9.50 -13.93
N PRO A 245 -3.21 10.11 -14.37
CA PRO A 245 -4.17 9.51 -15.29
C PRO A 245 -3.56 9.02 -16.61
N ASN A 246 -2.55 9.69 -17.12
CA ASN A 246 -1.82 9.31 -18.34
C ASN A 246 -0.79 8.19 -18.13
N GLY A 247 -0.75 7.59 -16.94
CA GLY A 247 0.18 6.51 -16.58
C GLY A 247 1.56 6.97 -16.11
N LEU A 248 1.87 8.27 -16.14
CA LEU A 248 3.14 8.79 -15.64
C LEU A 248 3.27 8.57 -14.13
N GLU A 249 4.38 7.98 -13.72
CA GLU A 249 4.76 7.85 -12.31
C GLU A 249 5.62 9.05 -11.88
N VAL A 250 5.20 9.74 -10.85
CA VAL A 250 5.90 10.86 -10.24
C VAL A 250 6.53 10.38 -8.93
N PRO A 251 7.87 10.38 -8.82
CA PRO A 251 8.56 9.93 -7.61
C PRO A 251 8.21 10.79 -6.38
N PRO A 252 8.45 10.28 -5.16
CA PRO A 252 8.36 11.07 -3.93
C PRO A 252 9.17 12.36 -4.04
N ASN A 253 8.62 13.46 -3.48
CA ASN A 253 9.25 14.78 -3.44
C ASN A 253 9.58 15.44 -4.79
N SER A 254 9.24 14.79 -5.91
CA SER A 254 9.38 15.39 -7.23
C SER A 254 8.25 16.36 -7.53
N PRO A 255 8.50 17.45 -8.29
CA PRO A 255 7.43 18.33 -8.76
C PRO A 255 6.40 17.53 -9.57
N ILE A 256 5.13 17.85 -9.37
CA ILE A 256 4.05 17.29 -10.20
C ILE A 256 4.10 18.00 -11.55
N PRO A 257 4.23 17.29 -12.69
CA PRO A 257 4.41 17.92 -13.99
C PRO A 257 3.29 18.87 -14.39
N GLY A 258 3.65 20.04 -14.90
CA GLY A 258 2.79 21.21 -15.08
C GLY A 258 1.83 21.23 -16.26
N LYS A 259 1.56 20.11 -16.97
CA LYS A 259 0.52 20.10 -18.02
C LYS A 259 -0.91 20.22 -17.48
N TYR A 260 -1.06 20.11 -16.18
CA TYR A 260 -2.34 20.29 -15.49
C TYR A 260 -2.47 21.71 -14.88
N TRP A 261 -1.51 22.60 -15.19
CA TRP A 261 -1.35 23.89 -14.52
C TRP A 261 -1.69 25.12 -15.41
N ASN A 262 -2.28 24.92 -16.59
CA ASN A 262 -2.76 26.03 -17.44
C ASN A 262 -4.24 26.30 -17.25
#